data_b85951d9317c7ae5f4253793eff76e4a
#
_entry.id   b85951d9317c7ae5f4253793eff76e4a
#
_cell.length_a   1.000
_cell.length_b   1.000
_cell.length_c   1.000
_cell.angle_alpha   90.00
_cell.angle_beta   90.00
_cell.angle_gamma   90.00
#
_symmetry.space_group_name_H-M   'P 1'
#
loop_
_entity.id
_entity.type
_entity.pdbx_description
1 polymer ?
#
loop_
_entity_poly.entity_id
_entity_poly.type
_entity_poly.pdbx_seq_one_letter_code
_entity_poly.pdbx_strand_id
1 'polypeptide(L)'
;MAENKQDIGRRDFLKRLGWGGASAVGMMAMAPLNAFSKPDEQTADPGKMSFRENRRTGDKVSLLGYGMMRLPTNNRTINQDMVNQEVDYALAHGVNYFDTAPIYHNGHSEEAVGLALSRHPRDKYFVATKLSNFGRNQWNLESAKQMYQRSMELLKVDYIDYYLLHNVGGKGPDEFKERFEDNGVLEYFQQERKAGRIRNLGFSFHGSVETFDYLVDNNDDFEWDFVQIQMNYIDWRHANAQRGNTDAEYLYNKLEKAGIQCVIMEPLLGGRLANVPEDVKGMLKEVRPADSPARWAFRWVGSHSNILTVLSGMTTMEVLQENVATYSPLEACSDSEFALMEKIADKMNGVPVVPCTYCKYCMPCGFGLNIPENFAIYNKAVTDGVLPLPDKTAPDYQKRLETVNKLFQKGLNKKQWATKCTDCEACLPKCPQHIRIPNQMGRIAEILRKR
;
A
#
# COMPACT_ATOMS: atom_id res chain seq x y z
N MET A 1 21.42 5.81 58.85
CA MET A 1 20.38 4.85 58.45
C MET A 1 20.16 5.06 56.95
N ALA A 2 20.67 4.14 56.16
CA ALA A 2 20.64 4.21 54.70
C ALA A 2 19.50 3.31 54.24
N GLU A 3 18.54 3.88 53.52
CA GLU A 3 17.46 3.12 52.85
C GLU A 3 17.92 2.61 51.48
N ASN A 4 17.84 1.33 51.36
CA ASN A 4 18.23 0.51 50.23
C ASN A 4 17.13 0.60 49.15
N LYS A 5 17.38 1.23 48.01
CA LYS A 5 16.54 1.12 46.82
C LYS A 5 16.90 -0.17 46.06
N GLN A 6 16.05 -1.18 46.19
CA GLN A 6 16.10 -2.38 45.40
C GLN A 6 15.64 -2.07 43.94
N ASP A 7 16.53 -2.30 43.01
CA ASP A 7 16.31 -2.29 41.58
C ASP A 7 15.46 -3.52 41.20
N ILE A 8 14.21 -3.30 40.75
CA ILE A 8 13.31 -4.38 40.33
C ILE A 8 13.65 -4.70 38.86
N GLY A 9 14.24 -5.84 38.65
CA GLY A 9 14.63 -6.33 37.33
C GLY A 9 13.41 -6.55 36.40
N ARG A 10 13.58 -6.33 35.10
CA ARG A 10 12.58 -6.53 34.02
C ARG A 10 11.79 -7.84 34.12
N ARG A 11 12.34 -8.86 34.74
CA ARG A 11 11.72 -10.19 34.92
C ARG A 11 10.61 -10.20 35.96
N ASP A 12 10.70 -9.37 36.98
CA ASP A 12 9.70 -9.29 38.07
C ASP A 12 8.54 -8.35 37.75
N PHE A 13 8.75 -7.38 36.84
CA PHE A 13 7.68 -6.54 36.31
C PHE A 13 6.70 -7.35 35.47
N LEU A 14 7.18 -8.30 34.67
CA LEU A 14 6.35 -9.16 33.82
C LEU A 14 5.54 -10.21 34.60
N LYS A 15 5.97 -10.61 35.78
CA LYS A 15 5.24 -11.55 36.66
C LYS A 15 4.08 -10.89 37.40
N ARG A 16 4.09 -9.58 37.60
CA ARG A 16 3.02 -8.86 38.29
C ARG A 16 1.84 -8.43 37.39
N LEU A 17 1.95 -8.56 36.08
CA LEU A 17 0.89 -8.27 35.11
C LEU A 17 0.00 -9.46 34.74
N GLY A 18 0.21 -10.61 35.32
CA GLY A 18 -0.54 -11.80 34.97
C GLY A 18 -1.28 -12.42 36.15
N TRP A 19 -2.39 -11.78 36.64
CA TRP A 19 -3.53 -12.48 37.24
C TRP A 19 -4.65 -11.50 37.58
N GLY A 20 -5.71 -11.59 36.82
CA GLY A 20 -6.98 -10.88 37.12
C GLY A 20 -7.93 -10.79 35.94
N GLY A 21 -8.83 -11.75 35.78
CA GLY A 21 -10.15 -11.53 35.20
C GLY A 21 -10.32 -11.77 33.70
N ALA A 22 -10.92 -12.91 33.37
CA ALA A 22 -11.41 -13.28 32.05
C ALA A 22 -12.42 -12.26 31.49
N SER A 23 -12.16 -11.76 30.29
CA SER A 23 -13.18 -11.38 29.30
C SER A 23 -12.54 -11.55 27.91
N ALA A 24 -12.89 -12.64 27.24
CA ALA A 24 -12.46 -12.96 25.90
C ALA A 24 -13.14 -12.03 24.89
N VAL A 25 -12.49 -10.95 24.51
CA VAL A 25 -12.76 -10.22 23.27
C VAL A 25 -11.54 -10.42 22.38
N GLY A 26 -11.77 -11.11 21.24
CA GLY A 26 -10.73 -11.56 20.35
C GLY A 26 -9.79 -10.45 19.89
N MET A 27 -8.58 -10.43 20.41
CA MET A 27 -7.44 -9.80 19.74
C MET A 27 -7.19 -10.63 18.47
N MET A 28 -7.57 -10.09 17.30
CA MET A 28 -6.96 -10.53 16.07
C MET A 28 -5.48 -10.13 16.14
N ALA A 29 -4.65 -11.11 16.52
CA ALA A 29 -3.24 -11.02 16.28
C ALA A 29 -3.05 -10.92 14.74
N MET A 30 -2.60 -9.78 14.24
CA MET A 30 -1.80 -9.74 13.03
C MET A 30 -0.83 -10.92 13.13
N ALA A 31 -0.71 -11.71 12.06
CA ALA A 31 0.32 -12.76 12.02
C ALA A 31 1.60 -12.16 12.57
N PRO A 32 2.31 -12.83 13.50
CA PRO A 32 3.51 -12.28 14.04
C PRO A 32 4.44 -11.96 12.88
N LEU A 33 4.82 -10.70 12.75
CA LEU A 33 5.84 -10.17 11.85
C LEU A 33 7.25 -10.73 12.22
N ASN A 34 7.33 -11.97 12.69
CA ASN A 34 8.55 -12.65 13.05
C ASN A 34 9.36 -13.14 11.84
N ALA A 35 9.07 -12.62 10.63
CA ALA A 35 9.93 -12.81 9.48
C ALA A 35 10.90 -11.62 9.27
N PHE A 36 10.82 -10.58 10.11
CA PHE A 36 11.88 -9.58 10.13
C PHE A 36 13.06 -10.17 10.91
N SER A 37 14.13 -10.55 10.20
CA SER A 37 15.43 -10.67 10.80
C SER A 37 15.67 -9.41 11.63
N LYS A 38 16.25 -9.52 12.85
CA LYS A 38 16.70 -8.32 13.57
C LYS A 38 17.49 -7.49 12.57
N PRO A 39 17.15 -6.20 12.37
CA PRO A 39 18.00 -5.35 11.56
C PRO A 39 19.38 -5.43 12.19
N ASP A 40 20.39 -5.78 11.41
CA ASP A 40 21.75 -5.38 11.77
C ASP A 40 21.65 -3.89 12.08
N GLU A 41 22.27 -3.44 13.17
CA GLU A 41 22.25 -2.04 13.64
C GLU A 41 22.92 -1.09 12.63
N GLN A 42 22.52 -1.13 11.39
CA GLN A 42 22.79 -0.09 10.41
C GLN A 42 21.82 1.06 10.73
N THR A 43 22.20 1.85 11.74
CA THR A 43 21.55 3.13 11.98
C THR A 43 21.62 3.94 10.69
N ALA A 44 20.46 4.19 10.09
CA ALA A 44 20.39 5.04 8.90
C ALA A 44 21.03 6.39 9.22
N ASP A 45 22.01 6.79 8.43
CA ASP A 45 22.64 8.12 8.57
C ASP A 45 21.64 9.16 8.04
N PRO A 46 21.15 10.10 8.87
CA PRO A 46 20.15 11.08 8.47
C PRO A 46 20.57 11.92 7.23
N GLY A 47 21.86 12.02 6.95
CA GLY A 47 22.39 12.78 5.81
C GLY A 47 22.47 12.01 4.50
N LYS A 48 22.09 10.73 4.47
CA LYS A 48 22.30 9.86 3.29
C LYS A 48 21.04 9.45 2.53
N MET A 49 19.86 9.96 2.89
CA MET A 49 18.64 9.69 2.12
C MET A 49 18.86 10.01 0.64
N SER A 50 18.44 9.09 -0.23
CA SER A 50 18.43 9.32 -1.68
C SER A 50 17.27 10.22 -2.06
N PHE A 51 17.56 11.24 -2.86
CA PHE A 51 16.56 12.18 -3.37
C PHE A 51 16.46 12.11 -4.88
N ARG A 52 15.28 12.49 -5.41
CA ARG A 52 15.03 12.76 -6.82
C ARG A 52 14.59 14.21 -6.97
N GLU A 53 14.98 14.82 -8.05
CA GLU A 53 14.54 16.17 -8.38
C GLU A 53 13.23 16.12 -9.16
N ASN A 54 12.22 16.87 -8.70
CA ASN A 54 11.02 17.13 -9.49
C ASN A 54 11.41 18.02 -10.66
N ARG A 55 11.30 17.48 -11.89
CA ARG A 55 11.79 18.16 -13.11
C ARG A 55 11.11 19.47 -13.39
N ARG A 56 9.89 19.68 -12.90
CA ARG A 56 9.14 20.91 -13.11
C ARG A 56 9.47 21.98 -12.07
N THR A 57 9.57 21.61 -10.79
CA THR A 57 9.72 22.57 -9.69
C THR A 57 11.15 22.69 -9.17
N GLY A 58 12.03 21.74 -9.49
CA GLY A 58 13.37 21.64 -8.92
C GLY A 58 13.40 21.15 -7.46
N ASP A 59 12.26 20.79 -6.89
CA ASP A 59 12.17 20.30 -5.52
C ASP A 59 12.89 18.96 -5.35
N LYS A 60 13.67 18.83 -4.28
CA LYS A 60 14.33 17.57 -3.91
C LYS A 60 13.37 16.73 -3.08
N VAL A 61 12.81 15.69 -3.69
CA VAL A 61 11.87 14.77 -3.07
C VAL A 61 12.61 13.50 -2.63
N SER A 62 12.39 13.06 -1.41
CA SER A 62 12.96 11.78 -0.92
C SER A 62 12.46 10.61 -1.77
N LEU A 63 13.38 9.71 -2.15
CA LEU A 63 13.00 8.53 -2.93
C LEU A 63 12.09 7.58 -2.15
N LEU A 64 12.15 7.58 -0.81
CA LEU A 64 11.15 6.99 0.06
C LEU A 64 10.06 8.01 0.38
N GLY A 65 8.82 7.72 -0.01
CA GLY A 65 7.62 8.45 0.39
C GLY A 65 6.84 7.70 1.47
N TYR A 66 6.26 8.42 2.42
CA TYR A 66 5.43 7.83 3.46
C TYR A 66 3.96 7.76 3.01
N GLY A 67 3.49 6.54 2.67
CA GLY A 67 2.08 6.27 2.37
C GLY A 67 1.25 6.14 3.64
N MET A 68 0.39 7.11 3.90
CA MET A 68 -0.39 7.24 5.14
C MET A 68 -1.74 6.49 5.10
N MET A 69 -1.91 5.58 4.15
CA MET A 69 -3.09 4.73 4.04
C MET A 69 -3.17 3.68 5.17
N ARG A 70 -2.05 3.37 5.83
CA ARG A 70 -1.93 2.30 6.85
C ARG A 70 -1.25 2.81 8.10
N LEU A 71 -1.86 3.83 8.72
CA LEU A 71 -1.36 4.37 9.97
C LEU A 71 -1.47 3.36 11.13
N PRO A 72 -0.58 3.43 12.12
CA PRO A 72 -0.67 2.62 13.33
C PRO A 72 -2.00 2.84 14.05
N THR A 73 -2.60 1.76 14.55
CA THR A 73 -3.90 1.80 15.22
C THR A 73 -3.89 1.04 16.55
N ASN A 74 -4.63 1.57 17.54
CA ASN A 74 -5.03 0.87 18.75
C ASN A 74 -6.54 0.60 18.69
N ASN A 75 -6.97 -0.66 18.78
CA ASN A 75 -8.38 -1.03 18.75
C ASN A 75 -9.18 -0.38 17.60
N ARG A 76 -8.61 -0.34 16.39
CA ARG A 76 -9.17 0.25 15.16
C ARG A 76 -9.19 1.80 15.11
N THR A 77 -8.73 2.48 16.15
CA THR A 77 -8.55 3.93 16.14
C THR A 77 -7.10 4.25 15.85
N ILE A 78 -6.84 5.31 15.08
CA ILE A 78 -5.47 5.76 14.79
C ILE A 78 -4.77 6.09 16.12
N ASN A 79 -3.58 5.56 16.29
CA ASN A 79 -2.71 5.89 17.42
C ASN A 79 -1.89 7.13 17.06
N GLN A 80 -2.43 8.31 17.40
CA GLN A 80 -1.81 9.59 17.05
C GLN A 80 -0.40 9.74 17.61
N ASP A 81 -0.11 9.24 18.80
CA ASP A 81 1.22 9.34 19.40
C ASP A 81 2.26 8.54 18.60
N MET A 82 1.90 7.35 18.13
CA MET A 82 2.77 6.58 17.23
C MET A 82 2.93 7.26 15.88
N VAL A 83 1.84 7.79 15.29
CA VAL A 83 1.93 8.57 14.04
C VAL A 83 2.88 9.73 14.19
N ASN A 84 2.80 10.47 15.29
CA ASN A 84 3.69 11.59 15.58
C ASN A 84 5.15 11.14 15.67
N GLN A 85 5.44 10.05 16.39
CA GLN A 85 6.79 9.50 16.53
C GLN A 85 7.37 9.02 15.20
N GLU A 86 6.55 8.34 14.39
CA GLU A 86 6.97 7.84 13.08
C GLU A 86 7.21 9.00 12.09
N VAL A 87 6.39 10.05 12.11
CA VAL A 87 6.60 11.27 11.30
C VAL A 87 7.85 12.02 11.74
N ASP A 88 8.07 12.17 13.06
CA ASP A 88 9.28 12.81 13.61
C ASP A 88 10.55 12.05 13.14
N TYR A 89 10.53 10.72 13.24
CA TYR A 89 11.65 9.88 12.80
C TYR A 89 11.86 10.00 11.28
N ALA A 90 10.79 9.92 10.48
CA ALA A 90 10.85 10.01 9.03
C ALA A 90 11.50 11.33 8.57
N LEU A 91 11.03 12.47 9.08
CA LEU A 91 11.59 13.79 8.77
C LEU A 91 13.04 13.93 9.24
N ALA A 92 13.36 13.46 10.45
CA ALA A 92 14.74 13.50 10.97
C ALA A 92 15.72 12.69 10.10
N HIS A 93 15.24 11.68 9.36
CA HIS A 93 16.03 10.82 8.49
C HIS A 93 15.85 11.13 6.99
N GLY A 94 15.32 12.32 6.66
CA GLY A 94 15.27 12.85 5.30
C GLY A 94 14.07 12.44 4.46
N VAL A 95 13.11 11.67 5.00
CA VAL A 95 11.83 11.42 4.30
C VAL A 95 11.01 12.69 4.34
N ASN A 96 10.67 13.24 3.17
CA ASN A 96 9.96 14.51 3.08
C ASN A 96 8.67 14.47 2.23
N TYR A 97 8.22 13.31 1.75
CA TYR A 97 6.99 13.17 0.98
C TYR A 97 5.98 12.31 1.75
N PHE A 98 4.78 12.86 2.02
CA PHE A 98 3.72 12.24 2.82
C PHE A 98 2.44 12.18 1.99
N ASP A 99 1.96 10.96 1.68
CA ASP A 99 0.81 10.70 0.81
C ASP A 99 -0.41 10.22 1.60
N THR A 100 -1.51 10.97 1.52
CA THR A 100 -2.79 10.60 2.13
C THR A 100 -3.97 10.72 1.15
N ALA A 101 -5.20 10.53 1.63
CA ALA A 101 -6.43 10.77 0.87
C ALA A 101 -7.64 10.88 1.82
N PRO A 102 -8.73 11.57 1.41
CA PRO A 102 -9.95 11.71 2.19
C PRO A 102 -10.59 10.41 2.64
N ILE A 103 -10.44 9.33 1.85
CA ILE A 103 -11.04 8.02 2.18
C ILE A 103 -10.21 7.14 3.12
N TYR A 104 -8.94 7.46 3.33
CA TYR A 104 -8.05 6.61 4.14
C TYR A 104 -8.47 6.61 5.61
N HIS A 105 -8.36 5.46 6.27
CA HIS A 105 -8.82 5.28 7.65
C HIS A 105 -10.26 5.76 7.91
N ASN A 106 -11.18 5.47 6.96
CA ASN A 106 -12.58 5.91 7.04
C ASN A 106 -12.74 7.43 7.20
N GLY A 107 -11.85 8.21 6.58
CA GLY A 107 -11.89 9.67 6.59
C GLY A 107 -11.04 10.35 7.67
N HIS A 108 -10.26 9.59 8.46
CA HIS A 108 -9.48 10.14 9.58
C HIS A 108 -7.99 10.31 9.28
N SER A 109 -7.50 9.87 8.10
CA SER A 109 -6.08 9.92 7.80
C SER A 109 -5.56 11.35 7.64
N GLU A 110 -6.28 12.22 6.90
CA GLU A 110 -5.85 13.60 6.66
C GLU A 110 -5.72 14.38 7.97
N GLU A 111 -6.66 14.21 8.91
CA GLU A 111 -6.58 14.85 10.22
C GLU A 111 -5.37 14.38 11.01
N ALA A 112 -5.12 13.08 11.07
CA ALA A 112 -3.98 12.52 11.77
C ALA A 112 -2.64 12.98 11.17
N VAL A 113 -2.56 13.05 9.85
CA VAL A 113 -1.39 13.55 9.12
C VAL A 113 -1.19 15.04 9.38
N GLY A 114 -2.26 15.84 9.32
CA GLY A 114 -2.22 17.28 9.60
C GLY A 114 -1.78 17.59 11.03
N LEU A 115 -2.25 16.82 12.03
CA LEU A 115 -1.81 16.90 13.42
C LEU A 115 -0.31 16.59 13.57
N ALA A 116 0.19 15.57 12.89
CA ALA A 116 1.59 15.19 12.99
C ALA A 116 2.51 16.19 12.27
N LEU A 117 2.21 16.55 11.02
CA LEU A 117 3.05 17.42 10.20
C LEU A 117 3.05 18.89 10.64
N SER A 118 1.92 19.41 11.16
CA SER A 118 1.86 20.81 11.65
C SER A 118 2.78 21.10 12.85
N ARG A 119 3.41 20.10 13.44
CA ARG A 119 4.44 20.22 14.48
C ARG A 119 5.81 20.59 13.90
N HIS A 120 5.97 20.54 12.59
CA HIS A 120 7.22 20.79 11.87
C HIS A 120 7.10 22.00 10.93
N PRO A 121 8.22 22.68 10.60
CA PRO A 121 8.21 23.77 9.62
C PRO A 121 7.68 23.28 8.26
N ARG A 122 6.78 24.08 7.66
CA ARG A 122 6.05 23.72 6.42
C ARG A 122 6.97 23.46 5.22
N ASP A 123 8.13 24.07 5.19
CA ASP A 123 9.15 23.95 4.15
C ASP A 123 9.96 22.63 4.22
N LYS A 124 9.75 21.82 5.25
CA LYS A 124 10.50 20.56 5.46
C LYS A 124 9.83 19.35 4.84
N TYR A 125 8.59 19.49 4.37
CA TYR A 125 7.84 18.34 3.84
C TYR A 125 6.92 18.73 2.69
N PHE A 126 6.63 17.75 1.87
CA PHE A 126 5.63 17.77 0.82
C PHE A 126 4.42 16.93 1.24
N VAL A 127 3.22 17.51 1.07
CA VAL A 127 1.94 16.84 1.33
C VAL A 127 1.28 16.47 0.01
N ALA A 128 0.91 15.20 -0.12
CA ALA A 128 0.09 14.71 -1.21
C ALA A 128 -1.28 14.27 -0.68
N THR A 129 -2.36 14.74 -1.32
CA THR A 129 -3.71 14.23 -1.10
C THR A 129 -4.52 14.19 -2.40
N LYS A 130 -5.78 13.72 -2.34
CA LYS A 130 -6.48 13.29 -3.55
C LYS A 130 -7.95 13.72 -3.55
N LEU A 131 -8.50 13.95 -4.72
CA LEU A 131 -9.95 14.05 -4.92
C LEU A 131 -10.58 12.65 -4.96
N SER A 132 -11.17 12.20 -3.86
CA SER A 132 -11.76 10.85 -3.72
C SER A 132 -13.27 10.83 -4.01
N ASN A 133 -13.72 11.46 -5.09
CA ASN A 133 -15.12 11.58 -5.52
C ASN A 133 -15.63 10.29 -6.21
N PHE A 134 -15.72 9.17 -5.49
CA PHE A 134 -16.04 7.86 -6.09
C PHE A 134 -17.52 7.64 -6.44
N GLY A 135 -18.41 8.33 -5.77
CA GLY A 135 -19.85 8.24 -6.05
C GLY A 135 -20.29 9.21 -7.15
N ARG A 136 -21.16 8.78 -8.09
CA ARG A 136 -21.68 9.67 -9.16
C ARG A 136 -22.32 10.95 -8.64
N ASN A 137 -22.94 10.92 -7.46
CA ASN A 137 -23.48 12.11 -6.78
C ASN A 137 -22.42 13.13 -6.36
N GLN A 138 -21.15 12.74 -6.34
CA GLN A 138 -19.98 13.60 -6.05
C GLN A 138 -19.30 14.12 -7.34
N TRP A 139 -19.75 13.70 -8.53
CA TRP A 139 -19.17 14.11 -9.82
C TRP A 139 -19.72 15.48 -10.23
N ASN A 140 -19.45 16.49 -9.44
CA ASN A 140 -19.81 17.86 -9.69
C ASN A 140 -18.80 18.81 -9.02
N LEU A 141 -18.73 20.03 -9.54
CA LEU A 141 -17.75 21.02 -9.13
C LEU A 141 -17.88 21.41 -7.64
N GLU A 142 -19.10 21.55 -7.14
CA GLU A 142 -19.34 21.96 -5.75
C GLU A 142 -18.82 20.92 -4.76
N SER A 143 -19.14 19.64 -4.99
CA SER A 143 -18.62 18.54 -4.17
C SER A 143 -17.08 18.43 -4.22
N ALA A 144 -16.48 18.68 -5.39
CA ALA A 144 -15.04 18.67 -5.55
C ALA A 144 -14.37 19.80 -4.76
N LYS A 145 -14.93 21.02 -4.82
CA LYS A 145 -14.44 22.17 -4.04
C LYS A 145 -14.54 21.93 -2.53
N GLN A 146 -15.68 21.42 -2.06
CA GLN A 146 -15.88 21.12 -0.65
C GLN A 146 -14.87 20.06 -0.14
N MET A 147 -14.64 19.01 -0.92
CA MET A 147 -13.65 17.97 -0.57
C MET A 147 -12.21 18.55 -0.51
N TYR A 148 -11.85 19.36 -1.49
CA TYR A 148 -10.55 20.02 -1.54
C TYR A 148 -10.31 20.96 -0.34
N GLN A 149 -11.28 21.84 -0.05
CA GLN A 149 -11.23 22.74 1.10
C GLN A 149 -11.13 21.97 2.41
N ARG A 150 -11.94 20.90 2.53
CA ARG A 150 -11.89 20.04 3.72
C ARG A 150 -10.53 19.36 3.88
N SER A 151 -9.90 18.91 2.82
CA SER A 151 -8.55 18.35 2.86
C SER A 151 -7.53 19.38 3.37
N MET A 152 -7.58 20.64 2.90
CA MET A 152 -6.69 21.70 3.38
C MET A 152 -6.88 21.99 4.87
N GLU A 153 -8.14 22.05 5.34
CA GLU A 153 -8.46 22.25 6.76
C GLU A 153 -7.90 21.13 7.65
N LEU A 154 -8.15 19.86 7.25
CA LEU A 154 -7.71 18.69 8.01
C LEU A 154 -6.19 18.55 8.03
N LEU A 155 -5.53 18.81 6.91
CA LEU A 155 -4.08 18.80 6.77
C LEU A 155 -3.41 20.04 7.40
N LYS A 156 -4.20 21.10 7.73
CA LYS A 156 -3.72 22.36 8.32
C LYS A 156 -2.69 23.05 7.43
N VAL A 157 -2.97 23.17 6.13
CA VAL A 157 -2.08 23.75 5.14
C VAL A 157 -2.80 24.81 4.29
N ASP A 158 -2.08 25.80 3.82
CA ASP A 158 -2.58 26.86 2.93
C ASP A 158 -2.41 26.51 1.45
N TYR A 159 -1.58 25.51 1.14
CA TYR A 159 -1.38 24.95 -0.19
C TYR A 159 -1.01 23.47 -0.10
N ILE A 160 -1.32 22.72 -1.16
CA ILE A 160 -1.01 21.30 -1.30
C ILE A 160 0.12 21.13 -2.33
N ASP A 161 1.17 20.38 -1.96
CA ASP A 161 2.31 20.19 -2.86
C ASP A 161 1.99 19.25 -4.03
N TYR A 162 1.24 18.17 -3.78
CA TYR A 162 0.86 17.18 -4.79
C TYR A 162 -0.62 16.84 -4.65
N TYR A 163 -1.43 17.25 -5.62
CA TYR A 163 -2.86 16.95 -5.63
C TYR A 163 -3.20 15.99 -6.76
N LEU A 164 -3.96 14.92 -6.45
CA LEU A 164 -4.26 13.87 -7.42
C LEU A 164 -5.77 13.73 -7.67
N LEU A 165 -6.16 13.55 -8.90
CA LEU A 165 -7.43 12.90 -9.21
C LEU A 165 -7.33 11.42 -8.80
N HIS A 166 -8.23 10.96 -7.91
CA HIS A 166 -8.08 9.65 -7.24
C HIS A 166 -8.70 8.52 -8.03
N ASN A 167 -7.93 7.43 -8.26
CA ASN A 167 -8.42 6.21 -8.89
C ASN A 167 -9.05 6.49 -10.25
N VAL A 168 -8.23 7.02 -11.15
CA VAL A 168 -8.60 7.31 -12.54
C VAL A 168 -8.41 6.05 -13.39
N GLY A 169 -9.26 5.89 -14.40
CA GLY A 169 -9.12 4.84 -15.40
C GLY A 169 -10.31 3.91 -15.56
N GLY A 170 -11.28 3.95 -14.67
CA GLY A 170 -12.56 3.23 -14.64
C GLY A 170 -12.95 2.42 -15.89
N LYS A 171 -13.97 2.87 -16.62
CA LYS A 171 -14.56 2.17 -17.77
C LYS A 171 -14.16 2.75 -19.14
N GLY A 172 -13.12 3.56 -19.18
CA GLY A 172 -12.67 4.23 -20.40
C GLY A 172 -12.65 5.75 -20.30
N PRO A 173 -12.20 6.45 -21.35
CA PRO A 173 -12.09 7.92 -21.39
C PRO A 173 -13.41 8.66 -21.11
N ASP A 174 -14.54 8.12 -21.52
CA ASP A 174 -15.85 8.76 -21.33
C ASP A 174 -16.22 8.90 -19.85
N GLU A 175 -15.84 7.91 -19.01
CA GLU A 175 -16.02 8.04 -17.56
C GLU A 175 -15.13 9.15 -16.98
N PHE A 176 -13.92 9.30 -17.48
CA PHE A 176 -13.04 10.39 -17.07
C PHE A 176 -13.62 11.76 -17.43
N LYS A 177 -14.14 11.93 -18.65
CA LYS A 177 -14.79 13.17 -19.09
C LYS A 177 -15.97 13.52 -18.23
N GLU A 178 -16.91 12.58 -18.03
CA GLU A 178 -18.08 12.78 -17.17
C GLU A 178 -17.68 13.16 -15.73
N ARG A 179 -16.61 12.54 -15.20
CA ARG A 179 -16.21 12.70 -13.81
C ARG A 179 -15.41 13.98 -13.55
N PHE A 180 -14.66 14.49 -14.54
CA PHE A 180 -13.67 15.54 -14.30
C PHE A 180 -13.67 16.67 -15.32
N GLU A 181 -13.92 16.40 -16.63
CA GLU A 181 -13.83 17.43 -17.68
C GLU A 181 -15.15 18.17 -17.88
N ASP A 182 -16.22 17.45 -18.22
CA ASP A 182 -17.51 18.03 -18.65
C ASP A 182 -18.21 18.85 -17.56
N ASN A 183 -17.81 18.68 -16.32
CA ASN A 183 -18.37 19.32 -15.13
C ASN A 183 -17.49 20.44 -14.55
N GLY A 184 -16.38 20.80 -15.21
CA GLY A 184 -15.46 21.88 -14.82
C GLY A 184 -14.56 21.57 -13.63
N VAL A 185 -14.54 20.33 -13.13
CA VAL A 185 -13.70 19.92 -11.98
C VAL A 185 -12.23 20.01 -12.32
N LEU A 186 -11.81 19.48 -13.48
CA LEU A 186 -10.41 19.54 -13.90
C LEU A 186 -9.94 20.97 -14.13
N GLU A 187 -10.73 21.77 -14.82
CA GLU A 187 -10.44 23.19 -15.05
C GLU A 187 -10.24 23.94 -13.73
N TYR A 188 -11.07 23.69 -12.74
CA TYR A 188 -10.93 24.28 -11.40
C TYR A 188 -9.60 23.93 -10.77
N PHE A 189 -9.15 22.68 -10.78
CA PHE A 189 -7.87 22.28 -10.20
C PHE A 189 -6.66 22.80 -11.00
N GLN A 190 -6.79 22.93 -12.33
CA GLN A 190 -5.79 23.63 -13.14
C GLN A 190 -5.68 25.11 -12.76
N GLN A 191 -6.81 25.76 -12.44
CA GLN A 191 -6.81 27.15 -11.92
C GLN A 191 -6.17 27.23 -10.52
N GLU A 192 -6.46 26.29 -9.61
CA GLU A 192 -5.82 26.20 -8.30
C GLU A 192 -4.29 26.01 -8.41
N ARG A 193 -3.84 25.21 -9.40
CA ARG A 193 -2.42 25.07 -9.72
C ARG A 193 -1.82 26.38 -10.23
N LYS A 194 -2.45 27.04 -11.17
CA LYS A 194 -2.00 28.37 -11.68
C LYS A 194 -1.91 29.42 -10.56
N ALA A 195 -2.80 29.33 -9.58
CA ALA A 195 -2.83 30.21 -8.41
C ALA A 195 -1.80 29.84 -7.32
N GLY A 196 -1.08 28.71 -7.48
CA GLY A 196 -0.07 28.22 -6.52
C GLY A 196 -0.64 27.55 -5.28
N ARG A 197 -1.97 27.35 -5.17
CA ARG A 197 -2.58 26.61 -4.06
C ARG A 197 -2.47 25.09 -4.23
N ILE A 198 -2.25 24.63 -5.46
CA ILE A 198 -1.75 23.28 -5.78
C ILE A 198 -0.40 23.50 -6.49
N ARG A 199 0.67 22.89 -6.00
CA ARG A 199 1.99 23.02 -6.62
C ARG A 199 2.21 22.06 -7.77
N ASN A 200 1.71 20.81 -7.63
CA ASN A 200 1.77 19.78 -8.66
C ASN A 200 0.41 19.10 -8.76
N LEU A 201 -0.16 19.02 -9.97
CA LEU A 201 -1.42 18.35 -10.27
C LEU A 201 -1.15 17.05 -11.04
N GLY A 202 -1.74 15.96 -10.59
CA GLY A 202 -1.59 14.66 -11.22
C GLY A 202 -2.79 13.75 -10.99
N PHE A 203 -2.64 12.47 -11.25
CA PHE A 203 -3.67 11.48 -10.96
C PHE A 203 -3.07 10.15 -10.48
N SER A 204 -3.85 9.36 -9.76
CA SER A 204 -3.54 7.98 -9.47
C SER A 204 -4.30 7.06 -10.42
N PHE A 205 -3.58 6.17 -11.08
CA PHE A 205 -4.14 5.32 -12.13
C PHE A 205 -4.45 3.90 -11.62
N HIS A 206 -5.71 3.47 -11.90
CA HIS A 206 -6.19 2.10 -11.67
C HIS A 206 -7.27 1.78 -12.72
N GLY A 207 -6.91 1.38 -13.91
CA GLY A 207 -7.96 1.14 -14.87
C GLY A 207 -7.53 0.73 -16.26
N SER A 208 -8.34 1.10 -17.25
CA SER A 208 -8.14 0.72 -18.64
C SER A 208 -6.98 1.49 -19.27
N VAL A 209 -6.23 0.79 -20.12
CA VAL A 209 -5.12 1.38 -20.88
C VAL A 209 -5.60 2.51 -21.80
N GLU A 210 -6.82 2.42 -22.31
CA GLU A 210 -7.41 3.44 -23.18
C GLU A 210 -7.55 4.78 -22.46
N THR A 211 -7.94 4.77 -21.17
CA THR A 211 -7.99 6.00 -20.37
C THR A 211 -6.59 6.53 -20.09
N PHE A 212 -5.63 5.65 -19.79
CA PHE A 212 -4.25 6.06 -19.56
C PHE A 212 -3.65 6.72 -20.79
N ASP A 213 -3.87 6.08 -21.96
CA ASP A 213 -3.41 6.59 -23.23
C ASP A 213 -4.02 7.94 -23.57
N TYR A 214 -5.33 8.08 -23.39
CA TYR A 214 -6.04 9.36 -23.57
C TYR A 214 -5.42 10.47 -22.74
N LEU A 215 -5.12 10.21 -21.45
CA LEU A 215 -4.58 11.22 -20.55
C LEU A 215 -3.12 11.59 -20.84
N VAL A 216 -2.32 10.64 -21.25
CA VAL A 216 -0.88 10.88 -21.53
C VAL A 216 -0.69 11.44 -22.94
N ASP A 217 -1.45 10.96 -23.93
CA ASP A 217 -1.33 11.44 -25.32
C ASP A 217 -1.88 12.87 -25.52
N ASN A 218 -2.79 13.32 -24.64
CA ASN A 218 -3.30 14.69 -24.62
C ASN A 218 -2.69 15.54 -23.46
N ASN A 219 -1.45 15.23 -23.08
CA ASN A 219 -0.83 15.93 -21.94
C ASN A 219 -0.56 17.42 -22.20
N ASP A 220 -0.51 17.87 -23.45
CA ASP A 220 -0.37 19.29 -23.81
C ASP A 220 -1.60 20.11 -23.31
N ASP A 221 -2.79 19.48 -23.24
CA ASP A 221 -4.02 20.10 -22.73
C ASP A 221 -4.17 19.92 -21.20
N PHE A 222 -3.75 18.79 -20.68
CA PHE A 222 -3.90 18.45 -19.25
C PHE A 222 -2.73 18.96 -18.39
N GLU A 223 -1.53 19.01 -18.95
CA GLU A 223 -0.29 19.43 -18.27
C GLU A 223 -0.06 18.69 -16.93
N TRP A 224 -0.12 17.35 -16.94
CA TRP A 224 0.14 16.56 -15.74
C TRP A 224 1.59 16.72 -15.27
N ASP A 225 1.76 17.08 -14.01
CA ASP A 225 3.08 17.25 -13.40
C ASP A 225 3.70 15.91 -12.98
N PHE A 226 2.87 14.94 -12.65
CA PHE A 226 3.25 13.59 -12.24
C PHE A 226 2.08 12.62 -12.35
N VAL A 227 2.36 11.31 -12.37
CA VAL A 227 1.33 10.26 -12.34
C VAL A 227 1.70 9.21 -11.31
N GLN A 228 0.73 8.82 -10.47
CA GLN A 228 0.88 7.75 -9.51
C GLN A 228 0.42 6.43 -10.12
N ILE A 229 1.34 5.47 -10.28
CA ILE A 229 1.09 4.15 -10.86
C ILE A 229 1.43 3.04 -9.87
N GLN A 230 0.75 1.90 -10.00
CA GLN A 230 1.13 0.67 -9.31
C GLN A 230 2.31 0.03 -10.03
N MET A 231 3.41 -0.21 -9.28
CA MET A 231 4.60 -0.82 -9.86
C MET A 231 5.36 -1.65 -8.81
N ASN A 232 5.67 -2.87 -9.17
CA ASN A 232 6.55 -3.80 -8.47
C ASN A 232 7.08 -4.83 -9.47
N TYR A 233 8.05 -5.66 -9.07
CA TYR A 233 8.69 -6.59 -9.99
C TYR A 233 7.77 -7.69 -10.56
N ILE A 234 6.60 -7.98 -9.92
CA ILE A 234 5.57 -8.88 -10.47
C ILE A 234 4.72 -8.14 -11.50
N ASP A 235 4.17 -6.98 -11.11
CA ASP A 235 3.27 -6.22 -11.97
C ASP A 235 3.99 -5.57 -13.15
N TRP A 236 5.31 -5.57 -13.15
CA TRP A 236 6.10 -5.08 -14.26
C TRP A 236 5.66 -5.70 -15.58
N ARG A 237 5.56 -7.04 -15.66
CA ARG A 237 5.16 -7.81 -16.85
C ARG A 237 4.04 -8.82 -16.63
N HIS A 238 3.46 -8.89 -15.42
CA HIS A 238 2.46 -9.90 -15.09
C HIS A 238 1.17 -9.33 -14.47
N ALA A 239 0.95 -8.01 -14.51
CA ALA A 239 -0.27 -7.40 -13.99
C ALA A 239 -1.48 -7.84 -14.84
N ASN A 240 -1.36 -7.87 -16.15
CA ASN A 240 -2.41 -8.33 -17.05
C ASN A 240 -2.75 -9.81 -16.83
N ALA A 241 -1.74 -10.67 -16.78
CA ALA A 241 -1.91 -12.11 -16.59
C ALA A 241 -2.61 -12.46 -15.25
N GLN A 242 -2.32 -11.70 -14.19
CA GLN A 242 -2.89 -11.98 -12.86
C GLN A 242 -4.26 -11.35 -12.64
N ARG A 243 -4.54 -10.17 -13.21
CA ARG A 243 -5.67 -9.33 -12.83
C ARG A 243 -6.39 -8.64 -13.98
N GLY A 244 -5.87 -8.75 -15.20
CA GLY A 244 -6.34 -7.97 -16.34
C GLY A 244 -6.02 -6.47 -16.20
N ASN A 245 -5.02 -6.11 -15.38
CA ASN A 245 -4.50 -4.75 -15.27
C ASN A 245 -3.45 -4.52 -16.37
N THR A 246 -3.13 -3.27 -16.65
CA THR A 246 -2.03 -2.93 -17.56
C THR A 246 -0.70 -3.19 -16.88
N ASP A 247 0.23 -3.84 -17.58
CA ASP A 247 1.58 -4.09 -17.07
C ASP A 247 2.31 -2.77 -16.79
N ALA A 248 3.02 -2.71 -15.66
CA ALA A 248 3.66 -1.49 -15.20
C ALA A 248 4.79 -1.02 -16.13
N GLU A 249 5.43 -1.93 -16.86
CA GLU A 249 6.43 -1.61 -17.88
C GLU A 249 5.85 -0.71 -18.98
N TYR A 250 4.63 -0.98 -19.44
CA TYR A 250 3.94 -0.14 -20.41
C TYR A 250 3.68 1.27 -19.86
N LEU A 251 3.09 1.33 -18.66
CA LEU A 251 2.75 2.61 -18.03
C LEU A 251 3.99 3.46 -17.77
N TYR A 252 5.04 2.86 -17.21
CA TYR A 252 6.29 3.51 -16.90
C TYR A 252 6.97 4.07 -18.17
N ASN A 253 7.13 3.23 -19.20
CA ASN A 253 7.81 3.63 -20.44
C ASN A 253 7.04 4.74 -21.17
N LYS A 254 5.71 4.71 -21.15
CA LYS A 254 4.88 5.76 -21.76
C LYS A 254 5.02 7.09 -21.02
N LEU A 255 5.03 7.08 -19.68
CA LEU A 255 5.27 8.28 -18.89
C LEU A 255 6.70 8.82 -19.07
N GLU A 256 7.70 7.95 -19.09
CA GLU A 256 9.09 8.36 -19.32
C GLU A 256 9.26 9.03 -20.69
N LYS A 257 8.66 8.46 -21.75
CA LYS A 257 8.65 9.03 -23.10
C LYS A 257 7.94 10.39 -23.14
N ALA A 258 6.86 10.57 -22.37
CA ALA A 258 6.15 11.83 -22.25
C ALA A 258 6.84 12.86 -21.32
N GLY A 259 7.95 12.50 -20.65
CA GLY A 259 8.66 13.36 -19.73
C GLY A 259 7.97 13.52 -18.35
N ILE A 260 6.93 12.72 -18.07
CA ILE A 260 6.15 12.77 -16.83
C ILE A 260 6.75 11.83 -15.80
N GLN A 261 7.09 12.32 -14.61
CA GLN A 261 7.65 11.49 -13.53
C GLN A 261 6.58 10.64 -12.84
N CYS A 262 7.01 9.45 -12.36
CA CYS A 262 6.14 8.52 -11.65
C CYS A 262 6.26 8.68 -10.13
N VAL A 263 5.14 8.63 -9.44
CA VAL A 263 5.03 8.26 -8.02
C VAL A 263 4.57 6.81 -7.94
N ILE A 264 5.25 5.98 -7.16
CA ILE A 264 4.95 4.55 -7.15
C ILE A 264 4.13 4.17 -5.94
N MET A 265 2.98 3.51 -6.19
CA MET A 265 2.18 2.82 -5.18
C MET A 265 2.31 1.30 -5.29
N GLU A 266 2.00 0.58 -4.23
CA GLU A 266 2.03 -0.90 -4.15
C GLU A 266 3.40 -1.54 -4.49
N PRO A 267 4.53 -0.96 -4.07
CA PRO A 267 5.86 -1.54 -4.35
C PRO A 267 6.03 -2.93 -3.73
N LEU A 268 5.29 -3.24 -2.66
CA LEU A 268 5.26 -4.54 -1.99
C LEU A 268 3.97 -5.33 -2.25
N LEU A 269 3.12 -4.91 -3.18
CA LEU A 269 1.85 -5.57 -3.54
C LEU A 269 1.02 -5.93 -2.30
N GLY A 270 0.73 -4.91 -1.46
CA GLY A 270 0.00 -5.05 -0.21
C GLY A 270 0.77 -5.77 0.91
N GLY A 271 2.10 -5.86 0.82
CA GLY A 271 2.97 -6.57 1.75
C GLY A 271 3.27 -8.02 1.32
N ARG A 272 2.70 -8.49 0.21
CA ARG A 272 2.93 -9.85 -0.31
C ARG A 272 4.41 -10.07 -0.65
N LEU A 273 5.08 -9.07 -1.19
CA LEU A 273 6.47 -9.17 -1.62
C LEU A 273 7.48 -9.08 -0.46
N ALA A 274 7.02 -8.72 0.74
CA ALA A 274 7.79 -8.88 1.97
C ALA A 274 7.76 -10.32 2.51
N ASN A 275 6.75 -11.12 2.11
CA ASN A 275 6.51 -12.49 2.58
C ASN A 275 6.46 -13.47 1.40
N VAL A 276 7.60 -13.68 0.77
CA VAL A 276 7.74 -14.60 -0.38
C VAL A 276 7.97 -16.05 0.07
N PRO A 277 7.70 -17.07 -0.80
CA PRO A 277 8.01 -18.47 -0.51
C PRO A 277 9.48 -18.71 -0.14
N GLU A 278 9.75 -19.77 0.65
CA GLU A 278 11.10 -20.07 1.16
C GLU A 278 12.13 -20.33 0.05
N ASP A 279 11.72 -20.96 -1.04
CA ASP A 279 12.60 -21.18 -2.19
C ASP A 279 12.96 -19.85 -2.91
N VAL A 280 12.06 -18.88 -2.94
CA VAL A 280 12.34 -17.52 -3.43
C VAL A 280 13.26 -16.78 -2.45
N LYS A 281 13.03 -16.92 -1.14
CA LYS A 281 13.95 -16.35 -0.12
C LYS A 281 15.38 -16.92 -0.28
N GLY A 282 15.49 -18.24 -0.56
CA GLY A 282 16.75 -18.88 -0.85
C GLY A 282 17.50 -18.19 -2.00
N MET A 283 16.81 -17.99 -3.14
CA MET A 283 17.39 -17.31 -4.31
C MET A 283 17.89 -15.89 -3.99
N LEU A 284 17.13 -15.13 -3.20
CA LEU A 284 17.52 -13.76 -2.81
C LEU A 284 18.74 -13.78 -1.88
N LYS A 285 18.78 -14.70 -0.91
CA LYS A 285 19.87 -14.82 0.07
C LYS A 285 21.18 -15.33 -0.52
N GLU A 286 21.14 -16.09 -1.61
CA GLU A 286 22.35 -16.51 -2.33
C GLU A 286 23.14 -15.30 -2.87
N VAL A 287 22.46 -14.22 -3.23
CA VAL A 287 23.09 -13.00 -3.78
C VAL A 287 23.35 -11.96 -2.70
N ARG A 288 22.36 -11.70 -1.83
CA ARG A 288 22.47 -10.74 -0.71
C ARG A 288 21.92 -11.36 0.57
N PRO A 289 22.76 -12.04 1.35
CA PRO A 289 22.32 -12.78 2.55
C PRO A 289 21.63 -11.92 3.63
N ALA A 290 22.02 -10.64 3.72
CA ALA A 290 21.53 -9.72 4.73
C ALA A 290 20.22 -9.01 4.30
N ASP A 291 19.87 -8.98 3.00
CA ASP A 291 18.75 -8.23 2.52
C ASP A 291 17.42 -9.00 2.71
N SER A 292 16.42 -8.31 3.25
CA SER A 292 15.06 -8.83 3.32
C SER A 292 14.41 -8.84 1.92
N PRO A 293 13.37 -9.67 1.68
CA PRO A 293 12.60 -9.60 0.44
C PRO A 293 11.98 -8.21 0.18
N ALA A 294 11.60 -7.48 1.25
CA ALA A 294 11.10 -6.11 1.14
C ALA A 294 12.19 -5.18 0.62
N ARG A 295 13.41 -5.26 1.17
CA ARG A 295 14.55 -4.46 0.70
C ARG A 295 14.86 -4.71 -0.77
N TRP A 296 14.83 -5.96 -1.23
CA TRP A 296 14.98 -6.30 -2.64
C TRP A 296 13.92 -5.64 -3.53
N ALA A 297 12.65 -5.70 -3.13
CA ALA A 297 11.56 -5.08 -3.88
C ALA A 297 11.69 -3.54 -3.94
N PHE A 298 12.05 -2.90 -2.83
CA PHE A 298 12.29 -1.44 -2.79
C PHE A 298 13.51 -1.03 -3.62
N ARG A 299 14.62 -1.77 -3.54
CA ARG A 299 15.79 -1.51 -4.37
C ARG A 299 15.46 -1.63 -5.86
N TRP A 300 14.73 -2.68 -6.24
CA TRP A 300 14.31 -2.90 -7.61
C TRP A 300 13.48 -1.72 -8.14
N VAL A 301 12.45 -1.31 -7.43
CA VAL A 301 11.61 -0.16 -7.81
C VAL A 301 12.45 1.11 -7.85
N GLY A 302 13.19 1.43 -6.79
CA GLY A 302 13.99 2.66 -6.68
C GLY A 302 15.11 2.77 -7.71
N SER A 303 15.50 1.68 -8.37
CA SER A 303 16.54 1.67 -9.42
C SER A 303 16.07 2.26 -10.75
N HIS A 304 14.77 2.49 -10.96
CA HIS A 304 14.23 3.08 -12.18
C HIS A 304 14.31 4.62 -12.13
N SER A 305 14.88 5.23 -13.16
CA SER A 305 15.28 6.66 -13.17
C SER A 305 14.13 7.66 -13.22
N ASN A 306 12.98 7.28 -13.85
CA ASN A 306 11.82 8.18 -14.01
C ASN A 306 10.91 8.24 -12.76
N ILE A 307 11.29 7.56 -11.66
CA ILE A 307 10.54 7.57 -10.41
C ILE A 307 10.93 8.77 -9.58
N LEU A 308 9.93 9.56 -9.15
CA LEU A 308 10.11 10.67 -8.22
C LEU A 308 10.19 10.18 -6.78
N THR A 309 9.23 9.33 -6.36
CA THR A 309 9.20 8.76 -5.01
C THR A 309 8.45 7.41 -4.99
N VAL A 310 8.79 6.56 -4.04
CA VAL A 310 8.21 5.22 -3.83
C VAL A 310 7.45 5.21 -2.52
N LEU A 311 6.13 5.04 -2.57
CA LEU A 311 5.27 5.07 -1.39
C LEU A 311 5.32 3.76 -0.62
N SER A 312 5.60 3.83 0.67
CA SER A 312 5.48 2.71 1.59
C SER A 312 4.53 3.02 2.73
N GLY A 313 3.60 2.09 3.00
CA GLY A 313 2.76 2.12 4.19
C GLY A 313 3.50 1.49 5.37
N MET A 314 4.12 2.32 6.20
CA MET A 314 4.92 1.92 7.35
C MET A 314 4.06 2.05 8.61
N THR A 315 3.68 0.91 9.20
CA THR A 315 2.73 0.83 10.33
C THR A 315 3.41 0.59 11.67
N THR A 316 4.72 0.41 11.66
CA THR A 316 5.54 0.26 12.87
C THR A 316 6.90 0.92 12.66
N MET A 317 7.51 1.34 13.75
CA MET A 317 8.82 1.99 13.74
C MET A 317 9.90 1.11 13.10
N GLU A 318 9.86 -0.21 13.31
CA GLU A 318 10.84 -1.15 12.75
C GLU A 318 10.75 -1.18 11.21
N VAL A 319 9.54 -1.20 10.65
CA VAL A 319 9.32 -1.15 9.19
C VAL A 319 9.80 0.18 8.62
N LEU A 320 9.52 1.29 9.32
CA LEU A 320 10.00 2.62 8.92
C LEU A 320 11.52 2.67 8.90
N GLN A 321 12.18 2.16 9.95
CA GLN A 321 13.64 2.12 10.07
C GLN A 321 14.29 1.30 8.95
N GLU A 322 13.75 0.10 8.66
CA GLU A 322 14.25 -0.75 7.57
C GLU A 322 14.12 -0.05 6.20
N ASN A 323 12.99 0.58 5.93
CA ASN A 323 12.76 1.26 4.65
C ASN A 323 13.64 2.51 4.50
N VAL A 324 13.79 3.29 5.57
CA VAL A 324 14.75 4.41 5.60
C VAL A 324 16.16 3.93 5.32
N ALA A 325 16.62 2.84 5.99
CA ALA A 325 17.93 2.26 5.76
C ALA A 325 18.12 1.75 4.31
N THR A 326 17.05 1.30 3.65
CA THR A 326 17.10 0.83 2.26
C THR A 326 17.40 1.96 1.27
N TYR A 327 16.93 3.17 1.57
CA TYR A 327 17.10 4.34 0.72
C TYR A 327 18.13 5.36 1.24
N SER A 328 18.95 4.99 2.25
CA SER A 328 19.93 5.91 2.88
C SER A 328 21.38 5.40 2.85
N PRO A 329 22.05 5.39 1.69
CA PRO A 329 21.59 5.65 0.32
C PRO A 329 20.97 4.41 -0.36
N LEU A 330 20.22 4.63 -1.45
CA LEU A 330 19.82 3.54 -2.34
C LEU A 330 21.07 2.90 -2.98
N GLU A 331 21.21 1.60 -2.82
CA GLU A 331 22.07 0.77 -3.67
C GLU A 331 21.25 0.26 -4.85
N ALA A 332 21.41 0.86 -6.03
CA ALA A 332 20.68 0.46 -7.23
C ALA A 332 20.97 -1.01 -7.60
N CYS A 333 19.98 -1.68 -8.16
CA CYS A 333 20.15 -3.04 -8.67
C CYS A 333 21.09 -3.07 -9.87
N SER A 334 21.98 -4.06 -9.90
CA SER A 334 22.79 -4.37 -11.08
C SER A 334 21.94 -5.11 -12.13
N ASP A 335 22.45 -5.22 -13.38
CA ASP A 335 21.77 -5.97 -14.45
C ASP A 335 21.50 -7.43 -14.06
N SER A 336 22.44 -8.07 -13.35
CA SER A 336 22.27 -9.44 -12.86
C SER A 336 21.20 -9.54 -11.76
N GLU A 337 21.05 -8.52 -10.92
CA GLU A 337 19.99 -8.45 -9.92
C GLU A 337 18.63 -8.20 -10.57
N PHE A 338 18.55 -7.37 -11.62
CA PHE A 338 17.33 -7.22 -12.42
C PHE A 338 16.92 -8.54 -13.06
N ALA A 339 17.85 -9.27 -13.69
CA ALA A 339 17.59 -10.59 -14.28
C ALA A 339 17.14 -11.63 -13.23
N LEU A 340 17.70 -11.59 -12.02
CA LEU A 340 17.23 -12.43 -10.92
C LEU A 340 15.79 -12.09 -10.53
N MET A 341 15.45 -10.81 -10.39
CA MET A 341 14.11 -10.38 -10.03
C MET A 341 13.07 -10.72 -11.08
N GLU A 342 13.41 -10.68 -12.37
CA GLU A 342 12.57 -11.16 -13.48
C GLU A 342 12.28 -12.66 -13.35
N LYS A 343 13.32 -13.48 -13.14
CA LYS A 343 13.19 -14.92 -12.92
C LYS A 343 12.31 -15.24 -11.68
N ILE A 344 12.43 -14.44 -10.62
CA ILE A 344 11.58 -14.57 -9.42
C ILE A 344 10.13 -14.19 -9.75
N ALA A 345 9.91 -13.12 -10.52
CA ALA A 345 8.58 -12.70 -10.95
C ALA A 345 7.87 -13.80 -11.74
N ASP A 346 8.54 -14.41 -12.71
CA ASP A 346 8.03 -15.54 -13.51
C ASP A 346 7.64 -16.71 -12.60
N LYS A 347 8.54 -17.08 -11.67
CA LYS A 347 8.28 -18.16 -10.71
C LYS A 347 7.06 -17.85 -9.83
N MET A 348 6.95 -16.63 -9.31
CA MET A 348 5.85 -16.22 -8.44
C MET A 348 4.53 -16.03 -9.19
N ASN A 349 4.56 -15.75 -10.50
CA ASN A 349 3.36 -15.67 -11.34
C ASN A 349 2.60 -17.00 -11.40
N GLY A 350 3.29 -18.14 -11.31
CA GLY A 350 2.70 -19.47 -11.27
C GLY A 350 2.04 -19.84 -9.91
N VAL A 351 2.20 -19.03 -8.85
CA VAL A 351 1.66 -19.31 -7.51
C VAL A 351 0.19 -18.90 -7.43
N PRO A 352 -0.76 -19.80 -7.06
CA PRO A 352 -2.20 -19.55 -7.14
C PRO A 352 -2.74 -18.68 -5.99
N VAL A 353 -2.11 -17.56 -5.71
CA VAL A 353 -2.55 -16.57 -4.71
C VAL A 353 -3.65 -15.67 -5.26
N VAL A 354 -4.45 -15.08 -4.38
CA VAL A 354 -5.35 -13.98 -4.72
C VAL A 354 -4.57 -12.67 -4.62
N PRO A 355 -4.51 -11.84 -5.68
CA PRO A 355 -3.71 -10.61 -5.71
C PRO A 355 -4.37 -9.47 -4.91
N CYS A 356 -4.81 -9.73 -3.69
CA CYS A 356 -5.44 -8.76 -2.80
C CYS A 356 -4.37 -7.95 -2.06
N THR A 357 -4.43 -6.62 -2.15
CA THR A 357 -3.52 -5.69 -1.47
C THR A 357 -4.04 -5.24 -0.10
N TYR A 358 -5.11 -5.84 0.39
CA TYR A 358 -5.72 -5.53 1.70
C TYR A 358 -6.17 -4.06 1.85
N CYS A 359 -6.53 -3.37 0.76
CA CYS A 359 -6.96 -1.97 0.76
C CYS A 359 -8.31 -1.73 1.44
N LYS A 360 -9.15 -2.77 1.60
CA LYS A 360 -10.47 -2.75 2.25
C LYS A 360 -11.55 -1.95 1.52
N TYR A 361 -11.36 -1.49 0.29
CA TYR A 361 -12.38 -0.75 -0.45
C TYR A 361 -13.65 -1.57 -0.72
N CYS A 362 -13.54 -2.89 -0.79
CA CYS A 362 -14.69 -3.82 -0.90
C CYS A 362 -15.50 -3.96 0.40
N MET A 363 -15.08 -3.32 1.49
CA MET A 363 -15.76 -3.38 2.79
C MET A 363 -16.62 -2.12 3.03
N PRO A 364 -17.68 -2.21 3.88
CA PRO A 364 -18.22 -3.44 4.47
C PRO A 364 -18.94 -4.31 3.44
N CYS A 365 -18.87 -5.64 3.60
CA CYS A 365 -19.70 -6.55 2.84
C CYS A 365 -21.11 -6.61 3.45
N GLY A 366 -22.17 -6.43 2.64
CA GLY A 366 -23.56 -6.48 3.09
C GLY A 366 -24.00 -7.80 3.75
N PHE A 367 -23.27 -8.88 3.48
CA PHE A 367 -23.49 -10.21 4.07
C PHE A 367 -22.53 -10.55 5.21
N GLY A 368 -21.76 -9.58 5.69
CA GLY A 368 -20.92 -9.70 6.87
C GLY A 368 -19.57 -10.43 6.65
N LEU A 369 -19.17 -10.72 5.40
CA LEU A 369 -17.87 -11.32 5.14
C LEU A 369 -16.74 -10.33 5.44
N ASN A 370 -15.62 -10.84 5.97
CA ASN A 370 -14.36 -10.10 5.94
C ASN A 370 -13.55 -10.52 4.70
N ILE A 371 -13.86 -9.89 3.56
CA ILE A 371 -13.27 -10.22 2.26
C ILE A 371 -11.74 -10.23 2.28
N PRO A 372 -11.05 -9.15 2.72
CA PRO A 372 -9.60 -9.11 2.71
C PRO A 372 -8.96 -10.19 3.59
N GLU A 373 -9.55 -10.48 4.75
CA GLU A 373 -9.01 -11.47 5.67
C GLU A 373 -9.13 -12.90 5.14
N ASN A 374 -10.23 -13.22 4.44
CA ASN A 374 -10.36 -14.53 3.76
C ASN A 374 -9.21 -14.69 2.74
N PHE A 375 -8.87 -13.65 1.99
CA PHE A 375 -7.77 -13.70 1.03
C PHE A 375 -6.41 -13.77 1.72
N ALA A 376 -6.19 -13.03 2.81
CA ALA A 376 -4.93 -13.06 3.56
C ALA A 376 -4.64 -14.45 4.11
N ILE A 377 -5.63 -15.10 4.74
CA ILE A 377 -5.50 -16.46 5.27
C ILE A 377 -5.26 -17.48 4.13
N TYR A 378 -6.02 -17.37 3.02
CA TYR A 378 -5.83 -18.22 1.86
C TYR A 378 -4.41 -18.05 1.28
N ASN A 379 -3.97 -16.82 1.05
CA ASN A 379 -2.64 -16.53 0.50
C ASN A 379 -1.52 -17.04 1.42
N LYS A 380 -1.70 -16.91 2.75
CA LYS A 380 -0.77 -17.49 3.71
C LYS A 380 -0.68 -19.00 3.57
N ALA A 381 -1.82 -19.70 3.45
CA ALA A 381 -1.84 -21.16 3.26
C ALA A 381 -1.15 -21.59 1.95
N VAL A 382 -1.27 -20.77 0.89
CA VAL A 382 -0.54 -20.98 -0.38
C VAL A 382 0.97 -20.80 -0.17
N THR A 383 1.38 -19.69 0.43
CA THR A 383 2.81 -19.35 0.64
C THR A 383 3.49 -20.34 1.58
N ASP A 384 2.79 -20.80 2.63
CA ASP A 384 3.30 -21.82 3.57
C ASP A 384 3.30 -23.24 2.95
N GLY A 385 2.81 -23.42 1.72
CA GLY A 385 2.73 -24.71 1.03
C GLY A 385 1.75 -25.70 1.65
N VAL A 386 0.79 -25.22 2.46
CA VAL A 386 -0.18 -26.07 3.18
C VAL A 386 -1.57 -26.13 2.54
N LEU A 387 -1.75 -25.45 1.38
CA LEU A 387 -3.02 -25.54 0.65
C LEU A 387 -3.26 -26.98 0.16
N PRO A 388 -4.49 -27.54 0.31
CA PRO A 388 -4.82 -28.84 -0.25
C PRO A 388 -4.60 -28.86 -1.77
N LEU A 389 -3.94 -29.90 -2.25
CA LEU A 389 -3.77 -30.13 -3.68
C LEU A 389 -5.12 -30.48 -4.34
N PRO A 390 -5.30 -30.28 -5.66
CA PRO A 390 -6.52 -30.66 -6.37
C PRO A 390 -6.84 -32.15 -6.24
N ASP A 391 -5.81 -33.00 -6.17
CA ASP A 391 -5.95 -34.43 -5.97
C ASP A 391 -6.34 -34.75 -4.51
N LYS A 392 -7.61 -35.07 -4.31
CA LYS A 392 -8.17 -35.44 -3.00
C LYS A 392 -7.70 -36.79 -2.47
N THR A 393 -7.07 -37.62 -3.31
CA THR A 393 -6.50 -38.89 -2.95
C THR A 393 -5.07 -38.80 -2.43
N ALA A 394 -4.44 -37.65 -2.54
CA ALA A 394 -3.07 -37.41 -2.05
C ALA A 394 -2.98 -37.75 -0.55
N PRO A 395 -1.94 -38.47 -0.10
CA PRO A 395 -1.80 -38.94 1.28
C PRO A 395 -1.87 -37.85 2.34
N ASP A 396 -1.46 -36.64 2.01
CA ASP A 396 -1.41 -35.49 2.90
C ASP A 396 -2.63 -34.54 2.74
N TYR A 397 -3.57 -34.85 1.83
CA TYR A 397 -4.72 -33.98 1.55
C TYR A 397 -5.52 -33.64 2.80
N GLN A 398 -5.89 -34.62 3.61
CA GLN A 398 -6.67 -34.40 4.83
C GLN A 398 -5.92 -33.58 5.87
N LYS A 399 -4.64 -33.81 6.06
CA LYS A 399 -3.78 -33.03 6.96
C LYS A 399 -3.69 -31.56 6.53
N ARG A 400 -3.54 -31.30 5.24
CA ARG A 400 -3.53 -29.93 4.67
C ARG A 400 -4.88 -29.26 4.86
N LEU A 401 -5.97 -29.97 4.57
CA LEU A 401 -7.35 -29.48 4.75
C LEU A 401 -7.62 -29.06 6.21
N GLU A 402 -7.23 -29.90 7.17
CA GLU A 402 -7.36 -29.57 8.60
C GLU A 402 -6.51 -28.35 8.98
N THR A 403 -5.30 -28.25 8.46
CA THR A 403 -4.40 -27.12 8.71
C THR A 403 -5.01 -25.81 8.22
N VAL A 404 -5.53 -25.78 6.98
CA VAL A 404 -6.20 -24.60 6.44
C VAL A 404 -7.44 -24.23 7.25
N ASN A 405 -8.28 -25.22 7.61
CA ASN A 405 -9.46 -24.99 8.45
C ASN A 405 -9.07 -24.37 9.82
N LYS A 406 -7.99 -24.85 10.45
CA LYS A 406 -7.48 -24.28 11.70
C LYS A 406 -7.02 -22.83 11.52
N LEU A 407 -6.35 -22.50 10.41
CA LEU A 407 -5.98 -21.11 10.09
C LEU A 407 -7.21 -20.20 10.01
N PHE A 408 -8.25 -20.64 9.29
CA PHE A 408 -9.49 -19.88 9.19
C PHE A 408 -10.23 -19.76 10.55
N GLN A 409 -10.28 -20.80 11.35
CA GLN A 409 -10.89 -20.78 12.69
C GLN A 409 -10.17 -19.83 13.64
N LYS A 410 -8.84 -19.74 13.54
CA LYS A 410 -8.03 -18.83 14.34
C LYS A 410 -8.17 -17.36 13.90
N GLY A 411 -8.25 -17.13 12.59
CA GLY A 411 -8.23 -15.78 12.03
C GLY A 411 -9.60 -15.12 11.87
N LEU A 412 -10.70 -15.89 11.76
CA LEU A 412 -12.03 -15.38 11.44
C LEU A 412 -13.15 -16.09 12.17
N ASN A 413 -14.18 -15.32 12.56
CA ASN A 413 -15.46 -15.92 12.95
C ASN A 413 -16.13 -16.60 11.73
N LYS A 414 -16.78 -17.75 11.94
CA LYS A 414 -17.47 -18.50 10.87
C LYS A 414 -18.50 -17.67 10.07
N LYS A 415 -19.11 -16.65 10.68
CA LYS A 415 -20.04 -15.73 10.00
C LYS A 415 -19.32 -14.84 8.96
N GLN A 416 -18.02 -14.71 9.05
CA GLN A 416 -17.18 -13.89 8.17
C GLN A 416 -16.47 -14.69 7.07
N TRP A 417 -16.64 -16.00 7.02
CA TRP A 417 -15.98 -16.90 6.08
C TRP A 417 -16.50 -16.77 4.67
N ALA A 418 -15.67 -17.10 3.69
CA ALA A 418 -15.99 -17.16 2.27
C ALA A 418 -17.26 -17.97 1.95
N THR A 419 -17.59 -18.99 2.76
CA THR A 419 -18.80 -19.81 2.63
C THR A 419 -20.11 -19.02 2.77
N LYS A 420 -20.08 -17.76 3.19
CA LYS A 420 -21.23 -16.86 3.30
C LYS A 420 -21.39 -15.93 2.10
N CYS A 421 -20.53 -16.03 1.10
CA CYS A 421 -20.68 -15.26 -0.13
C CYS A 421 -21.95 -15.66 -0.88
N THR A 422 -22.74 -14.66 -1.28
CA THR A 422 -24.00 -14.84 -2.01
C THR A 422 -23.88 -14.47 -3.49
N ASP A 423 -22.67 -14.20 -3.95
CA ASP A 423 -22.38 -13.83 -5.34
C ASP A 423 -23.11 -12.56 -5.82
N CYS A 424 -23.34 -11.60 -4.92
CA CYS A 424 -24.11 -10.36 -5.22
C CYS A 424 -23.33 -9.31 -6.02
N GLU A 425 -22.05 -9.54 -6.28
CA GLU A 425 -21.11 -8.70 -7.06
C GLU A 425 -20.91 -7.24 -6.58
N ALA A 426 -21.55 -6.80 -5.51
CA ALA A 426 -21.43 -5.43 -5.00
C ALA A 426 -20.00 -4.98 -4.62
N CYS A 427 -19.08 -5.93 -4.49
CA CYS A 427 -17.65 -5.68 -4.20
C CYS A 427 -16.80 -5.50 -5.47
N LEU A 428 -17.27 -5.90 -6.65
CA LEU A 428 -16.49 -5.86 -7.90
C LEU A 428 -16.11 -4.43 -8.30
N PRO A 429 -17.05 -3.46 -8.39
CA PRO A 429 -16.71 -2.10 -8.80
C PRO A 429 -15.85 -1.34 -7.81
N LYS A 430 -15.70 -1.87 -6.59
CA LYS A 430 -14.90 -1.25 -5.53
C LYS A 430 -13.45 -1.74 -5.48
N CYS A 431 -13.13 -2.80 -6.23
CA CYS A 431 -11.81 -3.43 -6.15
C CYS A 431 -10.82 -2.78 -7.14
N PRO A 432 -9.82 -2.00 -6.68
CA PRO A 432 -8.84 -1.39 -7.58
C PRO A 432 -7.87 -2.42 -8.18
N GLN A 433 -7.91 -3.66 -7.69
CA GLN A 433 -7.12 -4.78 -8.23
C GLN A 433 -7.92 -5.65 -9.22
N HIS A 434 -9.14 -5.25 -9.58
CA HIS A 434 -10.03 -5.96 -10.50
C HIS A 434 -10.24 -7.45 -10.19
N ILE A 435 -10.08 -7.81 -8.89
CA ILE A 435 -10.25 -9.20 -8.45
C ILE A 435 -11.73 -9.61 -8.64
N ARG A 436 -11.95 -10.73 -9.31
CA ARG A 436 -13.26 -11.40 -9.36
C ARG A 436 -13.58 -11.99 -7.99
N ILE A 437 -13.87 -11.10 -7.01
CA ILE A 437 -14.01 -11.46 -5.59
C ILE A 437 -14.98 -12.60 -5.36
N PRO A 438 -16.20 -12.66 -5.93
CA PRO A 438 -17.12 -13.77 -5.73
C PRO A 438 -16.55 -15.12 -6.18
N ASN A 439 -15.90 -15.16 -7.35
CA ASN A 439 -15.26 -16.39 -7.85
C ASN A 439 -14.16 -16.88 -6.91
N GLN A 440 -13.34 -15.98 -6.37
CA GLN A 440 -12.30 -16.34 -5.42
C GLN A 440 -12.89 -16.80 -4.07
N MET A 441 -13.99 -16.18 -3.63
CA MET A 441 -14.73 -16.64 -2.44
C MET A 441 -15.32 -18.04 -2.66
N GLY A 442 -15.88 -18.31 -3.84
CA GLY A 442 -16.37 -19.65 -4.22
C GLY A 442 -15.27 -20.71 -4.10
N ARG A 443 -14.08 -20.43 -4.69
CA ARG A 443 -12.91 -21.32 -4.62
C ARG A 443 -12.45 -21.59 -3.18
N ILE A 444 -12.41 -20.57 -2.34
CA ILE A 444 -12.05 -20.71 -0.92
C ILE A 444 -13.14 -21.49 -0.17
N ALA A 445 -14.41 -21.20 -0.46
CA ALA A 445 -15.53 -21.89 0.17
C ALA A 445 -15.55 -23.41 -0.13
N GLU A 446 -15.14 -23.83 -1.32
CA GLU A 446 -15.00 -25.25 -1.66
C GLU A 446 -13.97 -25.96 -0.78
N ILE A 447 -12.84 -25.30 -0.45
CA ILE A 447 -11.82 -25.83 0.46
C ILE A 447 -12.38 -25.95 1.89
N LEU A 448 -13.20 -24.96 2.32
CA LEU A 448 -13.71 -24.88 3.69
C LEU A 448 -14.98 -25.74 3.94
N ARG A 449 -15.68 -26.15 2.87
CA ARG A 449 -16.84 -27.07 2.99
C ARG A 449 -16.33 -28.46 3.31
N LYS A 450 -16.60 -28.91 4.53
CA LYS A 450 -16.48 -30.34 4.86
C LYS A 450 -17.46 -31.12 3.98
N ARG A 451 -16.99 -32.08 3.21
CA ARG A 451 -17.81 -33.18 2.73
C ARG A 451 -17.73 -34.30 3.72
#